data_b9e4f63136aa5b75eacad7e16e1a061b
#
_entry.id   b9e4f63136aa5b75eacad7e16e1a061b
#
_cell.length_a   1.000
_cell.length_b   1.000
_cell.length_c   1.000
_cell.angle_alpha   90.00
_cell.angle_beta   90.00
_cell.angle_gamma   90.00
#
_symmetry.space_group_name_H-M   'P 1'
#
loop_
_entity.id
_entity.type
_entity.pdbx_description
1 polymer ?
#
loop_
_entity_poly.entity_id
_entity_poly.type
_entity_poly.pdbx_seq_one_letter_code
_entity_poly.pdbx_strand_id
1 'polypeptide(L)'
;MPKSFVVKYPYVWLCCGFAALGAYVFIRDFGTRGDDGEFHISPQNLAVMTSMINVGELVGSLLAAPLNDLFGRKGSLFTGSVAVVVGVVMQLSTTSSRALITAGRAVSGFGVGTFSVTSPLYMGLVLSISQIIAAGINRSVIHNNTSFAYRFPIGFQLIFPLILFLGIIWLPESPRWLLRRGHHDKAMRSLRLLHHVDKHYDAKPVMQNVEEDLEKESSSEIEMIYSAGALIAQQINGIQWFYYFGTIFSKAIGLKDPFLMTLIVFIIQVFVVLAAVLLANKIPRRPLLLITTGIMTVSIFVVGCLGIPGRTPSESIGKVIISFVIIEIVAFNFAWGPLGWTIASEMAVGRNRNKIYAVAVASFWVTVWATVFTLPYIYYSANLGPKTGFVYTGLCFVTLSYVYFCVGEVTGRSMEEINGFFRGGIPARHWKKQPFVEAQRDHRVNLVEVQGHEKTANR
;
A
#
# COMPACT_ATOMS: atom_id res chain seq x y z
N MET A 1 -19.76 15.72 -3.95
CA MET A 1 -18.75 14.65 -3.97
C MET A 1 -17.38 15.30 -3.93
N PRO A 2 -16.50 14.99 -3.00
CA PRO A 2 -15.22 15.68 -2.87
C PRO A 2 -14.32 15.36 -4.07
N LYS A 3 -13.72 16.43 -4.64
CA LYS A 3 -12.79 16.38 -5.79
C LYS A 3 -11.55 15.48 -5.57
N SER A 4 -11.36 14.96 -4.36
CA SER A 4 -10.29 13.99 -4.00
C SER A 4 -10.49 12.58 -4.57
N PHE A 5 -11.63 12.30 -5.20
CA PHE A 5 -11.95 10.93 -5.69
C PHE A 5 -11.12 10.53 -6.93
N VAL A 6 -10.66 11.50 -7.73
CA VAL A 6 -10.00 11.25 -9.02
C VAL A 6 -8.53 10.78 -8.88
N VAL A 7 -7.87 11.06 -7.75
CA VAL A 7 -6.43 10.77 -7.55
C VAL A 7 -6.13 9.33 -7.05
N LYS A 8 -7.15 8.47 -6.94
CA LYS A 8 -7.11 7.27 -6.06
C LYS A 8 -6.95 5.91 -6.77
N TYR A 9 -6.69 5.83 -8.07
CA TYR A 9 -6.80 4.57 -8.82
C TYR A 9 -5.51 3.85 -9.28
N PRO A 10 -4.32 4.02 -8.70
CA PRO A 10 -3.09 3.44 -9.26
C PRO A 10 -2.95 1.91 -9.13
N TYR A 11 -3.69 1.25 -8.24
CA TYR A 11 -3.45 -0.16 -7.87
C TYR A 11 -4.21 -1.22 -8.66
N VAL A 12 -5.20 -0.84 -9.46
CA VAL A 12 -5.87 -1.76 -10.42
C VAL A 12 -4.86 -2.38 -11.38
N TRP A 13 -3.78 -1.68 -11.63
CA TRP A 13 -2.67 -2.04 -12.48
C TRP A 13 -1.95 -3.32 -12.09
N LEU A 14 -1.65 -3.43 -10.79
CA LEU A 14 -0.88 -4.55 -10.26
C LEU A 14 -1.64 -5.87 -10.43
N CYS A 15 -2.92 -5.86 -10.08
CA CYS A 15 -3.73 -7.07 -10.05
C CYS A 15 -4.12 -7.58 -11.44
N CYS A 16 -4.48 -6.69 -12.38
CA CYS A 16 -4.82 -7.11 -13.75
C CYS A 16 -3.62 -7.68 -14.50
N GLY A 17 -2.43 -7.05 -14.37
CA GLY A 17 -1.22 -7.51 -15.05
C GLY A 17 -0.70 -8.83 -14.51
N PHE A 18 -0.89 -9.11 -13.22
CA PHE A 18 -0.35 -10.31 -12.59
C PHE A 18 -1.13 -11.58 -12.96
N ALA A 19 -2.45 -11.52 -12.90
CA ALA A 19 -3.27 -12.68 -13.20
C ALA A 19 -3.31 -12.98 -14.71
N ALA A 20 -3.06 -11.99 -15.57
CA ALA A 20 -2.92 -12.23 -17.01
C ALA A 20 -1.73 -13.14 -17.38
N LEU A 21 -0.68 -13.17 -16.54
CA LEU A 21 0.49 -14.02 -16.74
C LEU A 21 0.19 -15.52 -16.52
N GLY A 22 -0.88 -15.86 -15.83
CA GLY A 22 -1.32 -17.24 -15.58
C GLY A 22 -2.20 -17.82 -16.68
N ALA A 23 -2.56 -17.04 -17.71
CA ALA A 23 -3.36 -17.55 -18.81
C ALA A 23 -2.55 -18.54 -19.67
N TYR A 24 -3.18 -19.66 -20.06
CA TYR A 24 -2.54 -20.69 -20.92
C TYR A 24 -1.95 -20.09 -22.20
N VAL A 25 -2.67 -19.17 -22.83
CA VAL A 25 -2.24 -18.49 -24.06
C VAL A 25 -0.99 -17.64 -23.83
N PHE A 26 -0.85 -17.03 -22.66
CA PHE A 26 0.36 -16.30 -22.29
C PHE A 26 1.58 -17.24 -22.18
N ILE A 27 1.39 -18.40 -21.55
CA ILE A 27 2.44 -19.42 -21.44
C ILE A 27 2.83 -19.94 -22.82
N ARG A 28 1.87 -20.14 -23.72
CA ARG A 28 2.11 -20.53 -25.12
C ARG A 28 2.90 -19.48 -25.89
N ASP A 29 2.53 -18.21 -25.81
CA ASP A 29 3.12 -17.12 -26.60
C ASP A 29 4.52 -16.69 -26.07
N PHE A 30 4.76 -16.84 -24.78
CA PHE A 30 6.02 -16.43 -24.13
C PHE A 30 6.84 -17.59 -23.53
N GLY A 31 6.33 -18.81 -23.55
CA GLY A 31 7.01 -20.02 -23.08
C GLY A 31 7.95 -20.64 -24.13
N THR A 32 8.65 -21.68 -23.70
CA THR A 32 9.40 -22.60 -24.56
C THR A 32 8.70 -23.95 -24.54
N ARG A 33 8.67 -24.65 -25.68
CA ARG A 33 8.09 -25.99 -25.78
C ARG A 33 9.04 -26.97 -25.06
N GLY A 34 8.52 -27.70 -24.09
CA GLY A 34 9.25 -28.75 -23.39
C GLY A 34 9.30 -30.07 -24.19
N ASP A 35 10.06 -31.03 -23.67
CA ASP A 35 10.16 -32.41 -24.24
C ASP A 35 8.84 -33.18 -24.14
N ASP A 36 7.96 -32.78 -23.23
CA ASP A 36 6.60 -33.28 -23.03
C ASP A 36 5.58 -32.72 -24.04
N GLY A 37 6.02 -31.82 -24.94
CA GLY A 37 5.18 -31.16 -25.93
C GLY A 37 4.37 -29.98 -25.40
N GLU A 38 4.35 -29.74 -24.12
CA GLU A 38 3.70 -28.60 -23.44
C GLU A 38 4.59 -27.35 -23.45
N PHE A 39 3.94 -26.18 -23.33
CA PHE A 39 4.66 -24.90 -23.21
C PHE A 39 4.92 -24.58 -21.75
N HIS A 40 6.17 -24.29 -21.40
CA HIS A 40 6.59 -23.93 -20.05
C HIS A 40 7.36 -22.63 -20.05
N ILE A 41 7.16 -21.82 -18.99
CA ILE A 41 8.02 -20.69 -18.70
C ILE A 41 8.93 -21.13 -17.54
N SER A 42 10.26 -21.04 -17.72
CA SER A 42 11.18 -21.40 -16.64
C SER A 42 10.92 -20.57 -15.39
N PRO A 43 11.08 -21.13 -14.18
CA PRO A 43 10.86 -20.41 -12.93
C PRO A 43 11.63 -19.08 -12.84
N GLN A 44 12.84 -19.03 -13.40
CA GLN A 44 13.66 -17.83 -13.46
C GLN A 44 13.02 -16.74 -14.33
N ASN A 45 12.59 -17.08 -15.55
CA ASN A 45 11.93 -16.13 -16.45
C ASN A 45 10.60 -15.65 -15.86
N LEU A 46 9.84 -16.53 -15.24
CA LEU A 46 8.59 -16.18 -14.57
C LEU A 46 8.87 -15.21 -13.41
N ALA A 47 9.87 -15.50 -12.58
CA ALA A 47 10.26 -14.63 -11.46
C ALA A 47 10.67 -13.24 -11.94
N VAL A 48 11.50 -13.15 -13.01
CA VAL A 48 11.90 -11.86 -13.60
C VAL A 48 10.70 -11.13 -14.18
N MET A 49 9.89 -11.79 -15.00
CA MET A 49 8.71 -11.16 -15.62
C MET A 49 7.70 -10.68 -14.59
N THR A 50 7.53 -11.39 -13.48
CA THR A 50 6.60 -11.01 -12.40
C THR A 50 7.15 -9.90 -11.51
N SER A 51 8.43 -9.95 -11.15
CA SER A 51 9.03 -9.03 -10.17
C SER A 51 9.53 -7.70 -10.75
N MET A 52 9.70 -7.60 -12.08
CA MET A 52 10.26 -6.40 -12.71
C MET A 52 9.37 -5.16 -12.54
N ILE A 53 8.07 -5.34 -12.38
CA ILE A 53 7.17 -4.24 -12.04
C ILE A 53 7.56 -3.59 -10.70
N ASN A 54 7.94 -4.40 -9.70
CA ASN A 54 8.32 -3.91 -8.38
C ASN A 54 9.64 -3.14 -8.41
N VAL A 55 10.55 -3.49 -9.34
CA VAL A 55 11.78 -2.70 -9.59
C VAL A 55 11.41 -1.33 -10.15
N GLY A 56 10.46 -1.28 -11.08
CA GLY A 56 9.92 -0.01 -11.59
C GLY A 56 9.29 0.83 -10.47
N GLU A 57 8.50 0.21 -9.61
CA GLU A 57 7.84 0.85 -8.46
C GLU A 57 8.85 1.40 -7.45
N LEU A 58 9.94 0.69 -7.21
CA LEU A 58 11.04 1.17 -6.38
C LEU A 58 11.66 2.44 -6.96
N VAL A 59 12.03 2.40 -8.24
CA VAL A 59 12.63 3.58 -8.92
C VAL A 59 11.65 4.74 -8.93
N GLY A 60 10.37 4.48 -9.24
CA GLY A 60 9.32 5.49 -9.24
C GLY A 60 9.10 6.14 -7.88
N SER A 61 9.13 5.36 -6.81
CA SER A 61 8.96 5.88 -5.45
C SER A 61 10.13 6.75 -4.99
N LEU A 62 11.37 6.36 -5.31
CA LEU A 62 12.56 7.16 -5.01
C LEU A 62 12.57 8.49 -5.78
N LEU A 63 12.18 8.46 -7.05
CA LEU A 63 12.11 9.66 -7.89
C LEU A 63 10.86 10.51 -7.66
N ALA A 64 9.83 9.99 -6.96
CA ALA A 64 8.63 10.74 -6.66
C ALA A 64 8.89 11.98 -5.80
N ALA A 65 9.81 11.92 -4.83
CA ALA A 65 10.14 13.07 -3.99
C ALA A 65 10.75 14.23 -4.80
N PRO A 66 11.84 14.04 -5.57
CA PRO A 66 12.36 15.10 -6.44
C PRO A 66 11.35 15.55 -7.51
N LEU A 67 10.54 14.65 -8.08
CA LEU A 67 9.49 15.04 -9.03
C LEU A 67 8.43 15.92 -8.38
N ASN A 68 8.00 15.59 -7.15
CA ASN A 68 7.07 16.41 -6.37
C ASN A 68 7.66 17.79 -6.03
N ASP A 69 8.95 17.86 -5.73
CA ASP A 69 9.61 19.13 -5.39
C ASP A 69 9.81 20.00 -6.65
N LEU A 70 10.10 19.41 -7.80
CA LEU A 70 10.33 20.13 -9.06
C LEU A 70 9.03 20.55 -9.76
N PHE A 71 8.10 19.63 -9.94
CA PHE A 71 6.91 19.81 -10.78
C PHE A 71 5.60 19.93 -10.00
N GLY A 72 5.66 19.80 -8.67
CA GLY A 72 4.47 19.72 -7.84
C GLY A 72 3.78 18.35 -7.91
N ARG A 73 2.70 18.21 -7.14
CA ARG A 73 1.95 16.94 -7.12
C ARG A 73 1.23 16.65 -8.43
N LYS A 74 0.72 17.68 -9.10
CA LYS A 74 0.07 17.54 -10.43
C LYS A 74 1.08 17.04 -11.47
N GLY A 75 2.28 17.62 -11.50
CA GLY A 75 3.34 17.22 -12.41
C GLY A 75 3.81 15.78 -12.18
N SER A 76 3.94 15.36 -10.93
CA SER A 76 4.29 13.97 -10.60
C SER A 76 3.21 12.98 -11.03
N LEU A 77 1.92 13.31 -10.81
CA LEU A 77 0.80 12.49 -11.26
C LEU A 77 0.75 12.40 -12.79
N PHE A 78 1.01 13.50 -13.49
CA PHE A 78 1.09 13.52 -14.94
C PHE A 78 2.22 12.61 -15.46
N THR A 79 3.43 12.75 -14.91
CA THR A 79 4.60 11.95 -15.30
C THR A 79 4.34 10.45 -15.04
N GLY A 80 3.78 10.12 -13.88
CA GLY A 80 3.39 8.75 -13.55
C GLY A 80 2.35 8.20 -14.53
N SER A 81 1.33 8.98 -14.89
CA SER A 81 0.29 8.56 -15.86
C SER A 81 0.87 8.29 -17.24
N VAL A 82 1.78 9.16 -17.73
CA VAL A 82 2.47 8.95 -19.01
C VAL A 82 3.30 7.67 -18.98
N ALA A 83 4.07 7.45 -17.91
CA ALA A 83 4.89 6.24 -17.77
C ALA A 83 4.04 4.96 -17.80
N VAL A 84 2.89 4.97 -17.13
CA VAL A 84 1.99 3.81 -17.17
C VAL A 84 1.45 3.58 -18.59
N VAL A 85 0.96 4.62 -19.26
CA VAL A 85 0.45 4.49 -20.65
C VAL A 85 1.53 3.90 -21.56
N VAL A 86 2.73 4.45 -21.51
CA VAL A 86 3.87 3.95 -22.31
C VAL A 86 4.16 2.49 -21.99
N GLY A 87 4.27 2.13 -20.70
CA GLY A 87 4.56 0.77 -20.30
C GLY A 87 3.48 -0.23 -20.72
N VAL A 88 2.19 0.14 -20.64
CA VAL A 88 1.09 -0.72 -21.10
C VAL A 88 1.10 -0.86 -22.64
N VAL A 89 1.33 0.21 -23.38
CA VAL A 89 1.46 0.16 -24.85
C VAL A 89 2.63 -0.75 -25.25
N MET A 90 3.78 -0.68 -24.56
CA MET A 90 4.89 -1.61 -24.79
C MET A 90 4.49 -3.07 -24.56
N GLN A 91 3.73 -3.36 -23.51
CA GLN A 91 3.24 -4.72 -23.22
C GLN A 91 2.23 -5.20 -24.26
N LEU A 92 1.37 -4.34 -24.81
CA LEU A 92 0.38 -4.68 -25.83
C LEU A 92 0.97 -4.84 -27.24
N SER A 93 2.07 -4.12 -27.53
CA SER A 93 2.71 -4.17 -28.84
C SER A 93 3.49 -5.45 -29.12
N THR A 94 3.84 -6.23 -28.07
CA THR A 94 4.59 -7.48 -28.23
C THR A 94 3.69 -8.68 -28.44
N THR A 95 4.15 -9.60 -29.30
CA THR A 95 3.50 -10.92 -29.54
C THR A 95 4.33 -12.08 -29.01
N SER A 96 5.64 -11.91 -28.80
CA SER A 96 6.55 -13.00 -28.42
C SER A 96 7.81 -12.53 -27.66
N SER A 97 8.08 -11.22 -27.60
CA SER A 97 9.28 -10.71 -26.95
C SER A 97 9.12 -10.61 -25.43
N ARG A 98 9.75 -11.55 -24.70
CA ARG A 98 9.82 -11.51 -23.22
C ARG A 98 10.48 -10.23 -22.71
N ALA A 99 11.52 -9.76 -23.39
CA ALA A 99 12.25 -8.55 -23.00
C ALA A 99 11.33 -7.32 -23.05
N LEU A 100 10.51 -7.19 -24.10
CA LEU A 100 9.64 -6.02 -24.27
C LEU A 100 8.50 -6.01 -23.24
N ILE A 101 7.89 -7.17 -22.94
CA ILE A 101 6.85 -7.24 -21.90
C ILE A 101 7.43 -6.95 -20.52
N THR A 102 8.63 -7.44 -20.23
CA THR A 102 9.34 -7.19 -18.97
C THR A 102 9.71 -5.72 -18.81
N ALA A 103 10.24 -5.10 -19.85
CA ALA A 103 10.55 -3.67 -19.88
C ALA A 103 9.28 -2.81 -19.73
N GLY A 104 8.20 -3.17 -20.43
CA GLY A 104 6.91 -2.49 -20.30
C GLY A 104 6.36 -2.55 -18.87
N ARG A 105 6.54 -3.68 -18.18
CA ARG A 105 6.18 -3.82 -16.76
C ARG A 105 7.02 -2.91 -15.85
N ALA A 106 8.33 -2.80 -16.08
CA ALA A 106 9.19 -1.89 -15.32
C ALA A 106 8.76 -0.42 -15.52
N VAL A 107 8.47 -0.03 -16.77
CA VAL A 107 8.01 1.34 -17.08
C VAL A 107 6.63 1.62 -16.47
N SER A 108 5.69 0.69 -16.52
CA SER A 108 4.40 0.82 -15.83
C SER A 108 4.60 0.92 -14.31
N GLY A 109 5.48 0.10 -13.75
CA GLY A 109 5.81 0.10 -12.32
C GLY A 109 6.35 1.45 -11.85
N PHE A 110 7.20 2.11 -12.65
CA PHE A 110 7.68 3.47 -12.34
C PHE A 110 6.52 4.43 -12.08
N GLY A 111 5.50 4.42 -12.92
CA GLY A 111 4.31 5.26 -12.72
C GLY A 111 3.56 4.93 -11.44
N VAL A 112 3.38 3.64 -11.13
CA VAL A 112 2.72 3.17 -9.90
C VAL A 112 3.51 3.59 -8.66
N GLY A 113 4.84 3.44 -8.66
CA GLY A 113 5.71 3.88 -7.58
C GLY A 113 5.60 5.37 -7.30
N THR A 114 5.54 6.20 -8.36
CA THR A 114 5.33 7.64 -8.24
C THR A 114 3.97 7.97 -7.59
N PHE A 115 2.91 7.25 -7.96
CA PHE A 115 1.58 7.43 -7.36
C PHE A 115 1.54 7.04 -5.88
N SER A 116 2.25 5.99 -5.49
CA SER A 116 2.28 5.47 -4.12
C SER A 116 2.76 6.49 -3.10
N VAL A 117 3.73 7.34 -3.49
CA VAL A 117 4.23 8.43 -2.63
C VAL A 117 3.29 9.62 -2.60
N THR A 118 2.54 9.86 -3.67
CA THR A 118 1.76 11.10 -3.82
C THR A 118 0.40 11.05 -3.11
N SER A 119 -0.20 9.85 -2.90
CA SER A 119 -1.59 9.73 -2.40
C SER A 119 -1.84 8.56 -1.44
N PRO A 120 -1.50 8.65 -0.14
CA PRO A 120 -1.60 7.52 0.80
C PRO A 120 -2.99 7.24 1.40
N LEU A 121 -3.87 8.25 1.55
CA LEU A 121 -4.96 8.22 2.56
C LEU A 121 -6.15 7.26 2.30
N TYR A 122 -6.39 6.79 1.08
CA TYR A 122 -7.53 5.90 0.78
C TYR A 122 -7.13 4.66 -0.03
N MET A 123 -5.87 4.30 0.05
CA MET A 123 -5.29 3.21 -0.74
C MET A 123 -5.96 1.86 -0.51
N GLY A 124 -6.24 1.51 0.75
CA GLY A 124 -6.77 0.19 1.11
C GLY A 124 -8.10 -0.15 0.43
N LEU A 125 -9.10 0.74 0.46
CA LEU A 125 -10.42 0.50 -0.14
C LEU A 125 -10.34 0.44 -1.66
N VAL A 126 -9.58 1.35 -2.26
CA VAL A 126 -9.40 1.38 -3.72
C VAL A 126 -8.66 0.15 -4.22
N LEU A 127 -7.63 -0.31 -3.48
CA LEU A 127 -6.93 -1.57 -3.73
C LEU A 127 -7.90 -2.74 -3.78
N SER A 128 -8.74 -2.88 -2.76
CA SER A 128 -9.66 -4.00 -2.64
C SER A 128 -10.71 -4.04 -3.76
N ILE A 129 -11.30 -2.90 -4.12
CA ILE A 129 -12.22 -2.79 -5.26
C ILE A 129 -11.51 -3.14 -6.57
N SER A 130 -10.29 -2.65 -6.74
CA SER A 130 -9.47 -2.91 -7.92
C SER A 130 -9.15 -4.40 -8.10
N GLN A 131 -8.88 -5.09 -7.00
CA GLN A 131 -8.61 -6.53 -7.00
C GLN A 131 -9.83 -7.35 -7.43
N ILE A 132 -11.06 -6.97 -6.99
CA ILE A 132 -12.29 -7.62 -7.46
C ILE A 132 -12.48 -7.44 -8.96
N ILE A 133 -12.32 -6.21 -9.46
CA ILE A 133 -12.46 -5.91 -10.89
C ILE A 133 -11.45 -6.73 -11.69
N ALA A 134 -10.19 -6.77 -11.25
CA ALA A 134 -9.13 -7.54 -11.88
C ALA A 134 -9.42 -9.05 -11.88
N ALA A 135 -9.83 -9.61 -10.74
CA ALA A 135 -10.16 -11.03 -10.63
C ALA A 135 -11.38 -11.40 -11.50
N GLY A 136 -12.41 -10.55 -11.54
CA GLY A 136 -13.58 -10.72 -12.40
C GLY A 136 -13.21 -10.71 -13.89
N ILE A 137 -12.40 -9.75 -14.34
CA ILE A 137 -11.91 -9.68 -15.72
C ILE A 137 -11.10 -10.93 -16.07
N ASN A 138 -10.14 -11.31 -15.22
CA ASN A 138 -9.30 -12.47 -15.49
C ASN A 138 -10.13 -13.76 -15.57
N ARG A 139 -11.09 -13.95 -14.66
CA ARG A 139 -11.98 -15.09 -14.70
C ARG A 139 -12.83 -15.14 -15.99
N SER A 140 -13.30 -13.99 -16.45
CA SER A 140 -14.14 -13.94 -17.66
C SER A 140 -13.39 -14.29 -18.94
N VAL A 141 -12.08 -14.05 -19.00
CA VAL A 141 -11.28 -14.25 -20.23
C VAL A 141 -10.38 -15.49 -20.19
N ILE A 142 -10.26 -16.19 -19.05
CA ILE A 142 -9.30 -17.29 -18.88
C ILE A 142 -9.55 -18.48 -19.82
N HIS A 143 -10.80 -18.72 -20.21
CA HIS A 143 -11.18 -19.78 -21.12
C HIS A 143 -11.06 -19.40 -22.60
N ASN A 144 -10.64 -18.15 -22.88
CA ASN A 144 -10.44 -17.71 -24.24
C ASN A 144 -9.08 -18.18 -24.78
N ASN A 145 -9.08 -18.95 -25.86
CA ASN A 145 -7.88 -19.55 -26.48
C ASN A 145 -7.12 -18.59 -27.39
N THR A 146 -7.48 -17.32 -27.43
CA THR A 146 -6.81 -16.28 -28.24
C THR A 146 -5.94 -15.38 -27.37
N SER A 147 -5.05 -14.61 -27.99
CA SER A 147 -4.23 -13.61 -27.29
C SER A 147 -5.05 -12.52 -26.56
N PHE A 148 -6.37 -12.47 -26.80
CA PHE A 148 -7.30 -11.62 -26.07
C PHE A 148 -7.30 -11.93 -24.57
N ALA A 149 -7.08 -13.19 -24.18
CA ALA A 149 -7.08 -13.65 -22.79
C ALA A 149 -6.11 -12.87 -21.88
N TYR A 150 -4.94 -12.45 -22.37
CA TYR A 150 -4.00 -11.65 -21.60
C TYR A 150 -3.93 -10.18 -22.05
N ARG A 151 -4.20 -9.89 -23.33
CA ARG A 151 -4.15 -8.51 -23.84
C ARG A 151 -5.28 -7.64 -23.31
N PHE A 152 -6.48 -8.20 -23.16
CA PHE A 152 -7.61 -7.43 -22.63
C PHE A 152 -7.38 -6.98 -21.19
N PRO A 153 -6.97 -7.84 -20.22
CA PRO A 153 -6.63 -7.38 -18.87
C PRO A 153 -5.50 -6.35 -18.84
N ILE A 154 -4.47 -6.51 -19.69
CA ILE A 154 -3.37 -5.54 -19.80
C ILE A 154 -3.88 -4.22 -20.37
N GLY A 155 -4.68 -4.25 -21.45
CA GLY A 155 -5.25 -3.04 -22.08
C GLY A 155 -6.24 -2.30 -21.18
N PHE A 156 -7.02 -3.04 -20.37
CA PHE A 156 -7.96 -2.46 -19.42
C PHE A 156 -7.25 -1.51 -18.43
N GLN A 157 -5.99 -1.75 -18.17
CA GLN A 157 -5.17 -0.86 -17.33
C GLN A 157 -5.10 0.58 -17.87
N LEU A 158 -5.24 0.83 -19.16
CA LEU A 158 -5.20 2.19 -19.74
C LEU A 158 -6.33 3.09 -19.27
N ILE A 159 -7.45 2.55 -18.84
CA ILE A 159 -8.61 3.33 -18.40
C ILE A 159 -8.26 4.27 -17.25
N PHE A 160 -7.47 3.80 -16.31
CA PHE A 160 -7.16 4.56 -15.09
C PHE A 160 -6.24 5.76 -15.31
N PRO A 161 -5.06 5.67 -16.00
CA PRO A 161 -4.26 6.86 -16.28
C PRO A 161 -4.99 7.84 -17.19
N LEU A 162 -5.88 7.36 -18.07
CA LEU A 162 -6.69 8.26 -18.87
C LEU A 162 -7.67 9.06 -18.01
N ILE A 163 -8.33 8.43 -17.04
CA ILE A 163 -9.17 9.10 -16.04
C ILE A 163 -8.34 10.09 -15.21
N LEU A 164 -7.13 9.67 -14.75
CA LEU A 164 -6.23 10.55 -14.02
C LEU A 164 -5.78 11.75 -14.88
N PHE A 165 -5.42 11.50 -16.12
CA PHE A 165 -4.98 12.52 -17.07
C PHE A 165 -6.04 13.61 -17.25
N LEU A 166 -7.30 13.21 -17.43
CA LEU A 166 -8.43 14.13 -17.49
C LEU A 166 -8.68 14.81 -16.13
N GLY A 167 -8.57 14.07 -15.02
CA GLY A 167 -8.82 14.59 -13.68
C GLY A 167 -7.76 15.60 -13.18
N ILE A 168 -6.50 15.48 -13.61
CA ILE A 168 -5.41 16.38 -13.23
C ILE A 168 -5.70 17.83 -13.61
N ILE A 169 -6.45 18.06 -14.69
CA ILE A 169 -6.82 19.41 -15.16
C ILE A 169 -7.60 20.16 -14.07
N TRP A 170 -8.53 19.49 -13.39
CA TRP A 170 -9.41 20.08 -12.37
C TRP A 170 -8.86 20.02 -10.94
N LEU A 171 -7.77 19.28 -10.68
CA LEU A 171 -7.18 19.21 -9.35
C LEU A 171 -6.43 20.52 -9.01
N PRO A 172 -6.61 21.09 -7.82
CA PRO A 172 -5.74 22.16 -7.35
C PRO A 172 -4.35 21.60 -6.99
N GLU A 173 -3.30 22.44 -7.15
CA GLU A 173 -1.95 22.08 -6.72
C GLU A 173 -1.84 22.13 -5.19
N SER A 174 -0.82 21.46 -4.62
CA SER A 174 -0.61 21.41 -3.18
C SER A 174 -0.32 22.80 -2.60
N PRO A 175 -1.11 23.29 -1.60
CA PRO A 175 -0.86 24.56 -0.93
C PRO A 175 0.57 24.65 -0.35
N ARG A 176 1.04 23.58 0.30
CA ARG A 176 2.39 23.49 0.88
C ARG A 176 3.50 23.63 -0.15
N TRP A 177 3.32 23.06 -1.34
CA TRP A 177 4.28 23.20 -2.44
C TRP A 177 4.28 24.62 -3.00
N LEU A 178 3.09 25.22 -3.15
CA LEU A 178 2.93 26.62 -3.63
C LEU A 178 3.59 27.61 -2.66
N LEU A 179 3.46 27.39 -1.34
CA LEU A 179 4.10 28.20 -0.31
C LEU A 179 5.64 28.10 -0.38
N ARG A 180 6.18 26.90 -0.51
CA ARG A 180 7.64 26.71 -0.69
C ARG A 180 8.21 27.43 -1.91
N ARG A 181 7.36 27.67 -2.92
CA ARG A 181 7.70 28.43 -4.14
C ARG A 181 7.39 29.94 -4.04
N GLY A 182 6.94 30.43 -2.88
CA GLY A 182 6.59 31.82 -2.67
C GLY A 182 5.27 32.27 -3.32
N HIS A 183 4.42 31.31 -3.75
CA HIS A 183 3.15 31.64 -4.42
C HIS A 183 1.97 31.67 -3.42
N HIS A 184 1.99 32.60 -2.48
CA HIS A 184 1.01 32.71 -1.37
C HIS A 184 -0.45 32.81 -1.87
N ASP A 185 -0.74 33.65 -2.87
CA ASP A 185 -2.10 33.82 -3.40
C ASP A 185 -2.66 32.54 -4.02
N LYS A 186 -1.81 31.81 -4.77
CA LYS A 186 -2.19 30.51 -5.35
C LYS A 186 -2.40 29.46 -4.28
N ALA A 187 -1.57 29.46 -3.23
CA ALA A 187 -1.71 28.55 -2.11
C ALA A 187 -3.02 28.79 -1.36
N MET A 188 -3.37 30.04 -1.08
CA MET A 188 -4.63 30.44 -0.46
C MET A 188 -5.84 30.02 -1.30
N ARG A 189 -5.78 30.23 -2.63
CA ARG A 189 -6.84 29.79 -3.55
C ARG A 189 -6.98 28.27 -3.57
N SER A 190 -5.86 27.54 -3.59
CA SER A 190 -5.85 26.09 -3.56
C SER A 190 -6.45 25.56 -2.26
N LEU A 191 -6.11 26.15 -1.12
CA LEU A 191 -6.62 25.79 0.19
C LEU A 191 -8.14 25.97 0.28
N ARG A 192 -8.66 27.10 -0.20
CA ARG A 192 -10.11 27.36 -0.28
C ARG A 192 -10.84 26.39 -1.22
N LEU A 193 -10.23 26.01 -2.34
CA LEU A 193 -10.81 25.03 -3.26
C LEU A 193 -10.87 23.62 -2.65
N LEU A 194 -9.90 23.24 -1.84
CA LEU A 194 -9.88 21.96 -1.14
C LEU A 194 -10.96 21.87 -0.06
N HIS A 195 -11.27 22.98 0.62
CA HIS A 195 -12.23 23.07 1.72
C HIS A 195 -13.56 23.72 1.31
N HIS A 196 -13.88 23.76 0.02
CA HIS A 196 -15.08 24.43 -0.54
C HIS A 196 -16.42 23.94 0.06
N VAL A 197 -16.44 22.79 0.71
CA VAL A 197 -17.65 22.22 1.35
C VAL A 197 -17.96 22.93 2.68
N ASP A 198 -16.97 23.53 3.33
CA ASP A 198 -17.15 24.22 4.61
C ASP A 198 -17.25 25.75 4.36
N LYS A 199 -18.46 26.29 4.48
CA LYS A 199 -18.75 27.71 4.24
C LYS A 199 -18.10 28.64 5.29
N HIS A 200 -17.72 28.12 6.46
CA HIS A 200 -17.12 28.86 7.56
C HIS A 200 -15.59 28.66 7.67
N TYR A 201 -14.98 27.98 6.67
CA TYR A 201 -13.55 27.69 6.68
C TYR A 201 -12.70 28.95 6.48
N ASP A 202 -11.99 29.37 7.54
CA ASP A 202 -10.96 30.41 7.44
C ASP A 202 -9.61 29.77 7.07
N ALA A 203 -9.12 30.11 5.89
CA ALA A 203 -7.87 29.59 5.36
C ALA A 203 -6.62 30.28 5.95
N LYS A 204 -6.77 31.47 6.58
CA LYS A 204 -5.64 32.27 7.07
C LYS A 204 -4.87 31.60 8.21
N PRO A 205 -5.52 31.14 9.33
CA PRO A 205 -4.80 30.50 10.41
C PRO A 205 -4.13 29.18 10.00
N VAL A 206 -4.77 28.43 9.09
CA VAL A 206 -4.18 27.20 8.56
C VAL A 206 -2.94 27.49 7.71
N MET A 207 -2.98 28.59 6.96
CA MET A 207 -1.85 29.03 6.15
C MET A 207 -0.66 29.45 7.02
N GLN A 208 -0.91 30.23 8.08
CA GLN A 208 0.11 30.63 9.06
C GLN A 208 0.73 29.41 9.76
N ASN A 209 -0.08 28.45 10.20
CA ASN A 209 0.41 27.22 10.79
C ASN A 209 1.32 26.43 9.83
N VAL A 210 0.97 26.36 8.55
CA VAL A 210 1.80 25.69 7.54
C VAL A 210 3.11 26.44 7.29
N GLU A 211 3.12 27.78 7.33
CA GLU A 211 4.33 28.60 7.21
C GLU A 211 5.24 28.41 8.44
N GLU A 212 4.69 28.47 9.64
CA GLU A 212 5.42 28.19 10.88
C GLU A 212 6.01 26.78 10.92
N ASP A 213 5.26 25.80 10.45
CA ASP A 213 5.75 24.43 10.32
C ASP A 213 6.93 24.33 9.35
N LEU A 214 6.92 25.09 8.26
CA LEU A 214 8.01 25.13 7.30
C LEU A 214 9.29 25.78 7.87
N GLU A 215 9.18 26.67 8.84
CA GLU A 215 10.32 27.34 9.49
C GLU A 215 10.91 26.54 10.66
N LYS A 216 10.07 25.83 11.44
CA LYS A 216 10.46 25.16 12.69
C LYS A 216 11.13 23.77 12.51
N GLU A 217 11.52 23.39 11.32
CA GLU A 217 11.80 22.03 10.95
C GLU A 217 13.21 21.52 11.24
N SER A 218 13.29 20.51 12.12
CA SER A 218 14.35 19.50 12.12
C SER A 218 13.75 18.13 11.80
N SER A 219 14.27 17.41 10.82
CA SER A 219 13.92 16.01 10.57
C SER A 219 14.96 15.14 11.26
N SER A 220 14.51 14.07 11.91
CA SER A 220 15.38 13.10 12.58
C SER A 220 15.45 11.80 11.74
N GLU A 221 16.60 11.12 11.78
CA GLU A 221 16.77 9.79 11.15
C GLU A 221 15.82 8.77 11.78
N ILE A 222 15.43 8.97 13.04
CA ILE A 222 14.52 8.10 13.78
C ILE A 222 13.14 8.05 13.10
N GLU A 223 12.61 9.19 12.66
CA GLU A 223 11.31 9.28 11.97
C GLU A 223 11.30 8.43 10.68
N MET A 224 12.42 8.44 9.95
CA MET A 224 12.60 7.65 8.74
C MET A 224 12.58 6.13 9.06
N ILE A 225 13.27 5.72 10.12
CA ILE A 225 13.31 4.31 10.54
C ILE A 225 11.92 3.84 10.97
N TYR A 226 11.18 4.63 11.74
CA TYR A 226 9.82 4.28 12.17
C TYR A 226 8.85 4.23 10.99
N SER A 227 8.90 5.19 10.07
CA SER A 227 8.03 5.23 8.89
C SER A 227 8.33 4.06 7.93
N ALA A 228 9.60 3.82 7.61
CA ALA A 228 10.02 2.70 6.75
C ALA A 228 9.71 1.35 7.40
N GLY A 229 9.96 1.22 8.71
CA GLY A 229 9.67 0.01 9.46
C GLY A 229 8.20 -0.39 9.41
N ALA A 230 7.26 0.56 9.42
CA ALA A 230 5.83 0.27 9.32
C ALA A 230 5.47 -0.41 7.99
N LEU A 231 6.03 0.05 6.88
CA LEU A 231 5.76 -0.51 5.56
C LEU A 231 6.53 -1.82 5.31
N ILE A 232 7.74 -1.97 5.87
CA ILE A 232 8.47 -3.25 5.85
C ILE A 232 7.70 -4.29 6.65
N ALA A 233 7.28 -3.97 7.88
CA ALA A 233 6.52 -4.86 8.76
C ALA A 233 5.20 -5.30 8.13
N GLN A 234 4.55 -4.42 7.36
CA GLN A 234 3.35 -4.73 6.59
C GLN A 234 3.59 -5.82 5.55
N GLN A 235 4.79 -5.97 4.99
CA GLN A 235 5.05 -6.87 3.87
C GLN A 235 5.70 -8.21 4.27
N ILE A 236 6.46 -8.23 5.36
CA ILE A 236 7.16 -9.45 5.79
C ILE A 236 6.28 -10.46 6.51
N ASN A 237 5.02 -10.13 6.79
CA ASN A 237 4.08 -10.97 7.53
C ASN A 237 3.45 -12.13 6.73
N GLY A 238 3.85 -12.33 5.48
CA GLY A 238 3.40 -13.46 4.66
C GLY A 238 2.24 -13.18 3.73
N ILE A 239 1.60 -12.01 3.78
CA ILE A 239 0.45 -11.67 2.93
C ILE A 239 0.75 -11.80 1.44
N GLN A 240 1.97 -11.50 1.02
CA GLN A 240 2.39 -11.60 -0.38
C GLN A 240 2.35 -13.05 -0.89
N TRP A 241 2.60 -14.03 -0.04
CA TRP A 241 2.47 -15.44 -0.41
C TRP A 241 1.06 -15.74 -0.92
N PHE A 242 0.04 -15.26 -0.25
CA PHE A 242 -1.35 -15.53 -0.62
C PHE A 242 -1.83 -14.69 -1.80
N TYR A 243 -1.41 -13.43 -1.92
CA TYR A 243 -1.82 -12.56 -3.02
C TYR A 243 -1.19 -12.94 -4.36
N TYR A 244 0.11 -13.25 -4.38
CA TYR A 244 0.81 -13.55 -5.61
C TYR A 244 0.72 -15.02 -6.01
N PHE A 245 0.64 -15.92 -5.05
CA PHE A 245 0.63 -17.36 -5.28
C PHE A 245 -0.69 -18.02 -4.87
N GLY A 246 -1.71 -17.28 -4.49
CA GLY A 246 -2.98 -17.81 -4.01
C GLY A 246 -3.65 -18.77 -4.99
N THR A 247 -3.67 -18.46 -6.29
CA THR A 247 -4.21 -19.34 -7.33
C THR A 247 -3.36 -20.60 -7.51
N ILE A 248 -2.03 -20.46 -7.52
CA ILE A 248 -1.09 -21.60 -7.67
C ILE A 248 -1.18 -22.50 -6.45
N PHE A 249 -1.19 -21.90 -5.27
CA PHE A 249 -1.34 -22.60 -4.00
C PHE A 249 -2.68 -23.35 -3.92
N SER A 250 -3.78 -22.70 -4.28
CA SER A 250 -5.12 -23.28 -4.30
C SER A 250 -5.20 -24.47 -5.27
N LYS A 251 -4.52 -24.41 -6.41
CA LYS A 251 -4.40 -25.53 -7.36
C LYS A 251 -3.58 -26.67 -6.76
N ALA A 252 -2.45 -26.34 -6.10
CA ALA A 252 -1.56 -27.33 -5.48
C ALA A 252 -2.23 -28.13 -4.35
N ILE A 253 -3.20 -27.54 -3.65
CA ILE A 253 -3.97 -28.23 -2.60
C ILE A 253 -5.27 -28.88 -3.10
N GLY A 254 -5.45 -28.97 -4.43
CA GLY A 254 -6.53 -29.77 -5.07
C GLY A 254 -7.88 -29.08 -5.24
N LEU A 255 -7.95 -27.73 -5.22
CA LEU A 255 -9.19 -27.01 -5.51
C LEU A 255 -9.59 -27.08 -6.98
N LYS A 256 -10.88 -27.33 -7.22
CA LYS A 256 -11.45 -27.45 -8.56
C LYS A 256 -11.43 -26.12 -9.35
N ASP A 257 -11.67 -24.99 -8.68
CA ASP A 257 -11.68 -23.65 -9.29
C ASP A 257 -10.88 -22.64 -8.44
N PRO A 258 -9.55 -22.52 -8.63
CA PRO A 258 -8.71 -21.59 -7.90
C PRO A 258 -9.06 -20.11 -8.14
N PHE A 259 -9.57 -19.76 -9.32
CA PHE A 259 -9.94 -18.39 -9.67
C PHE A 259 -11.22 -17.95 -8.97
N LEU A 260 -12.19 -18.86 -8.81
CA LEU A 260 -13.39 -18.60 -8.02
C LEU A 260 -13.03 -18.31 -6.56
N MET A 261 -12.13 -19.09 -5.97
CA MET A 261 -11.66 -18.87 -4.61
C MET A 261 -10.99 -17.51 -4.47
N THR A 262 -10.12 -17.13 -5.40
CA THR A 262 -9.47 -15.82 -5.39
C THR A 262 -10.51 -14.67 -5.46
N LEU A 263 -11.52 -14.82 -6.29
CA LEU A 263 -12.61 -13.83 -6.39
C LEU A 263 -13.40 -13.72 -5.07
N ILE A 264 -13.74 -14.84 -4.45
CA ILE A 264 -14.46 -14.86 -3.16
C ILE A 264 -13.63 -14.17 -2.08
N VAL A 265 -12.33 -14.47 -1.99
CA VAL A 265 -11.41 -13.84 -1.05
C VAL A 265 -11.37 -12.32 -1.24
N PHE A 266 -11.30 -11.82 -2.47
CA PHE A 266 -11.29 -10.39 -2.74
C PHE A 266 -12.64 -9.72 -2.42
N ILE A 267 -13.76 -10.42 -2.60
CA ILE A 267 -15.07 -9.92 -2.16
C ILE A 267 -15.11 -9.77 -0.64
N ILE A 268 -14.68 -10.77 0.11
CA ILE A 268 -14.57 -10.71 1.58
C ILE A 268 -13.68 -9.55 1.99
N GLN A 269 -12.53 -9.39 1.33
CA GLN A 269 -11.57 -8.33 1.61
C GLN A 269 -12.20 -6.92 1.49
N VAL A 270 -13.03 -6.65 0.49
CA VAL A 270 -13.69 -5.34 0.35
C VAL A 270 -14.57 -5.02 1.55
N PHE A 271 -15.38 -5.99 2.01
CA PHE A 271 -16.22 -5.78 3.19
C PHE A 271 -15.38 -5.55 4.45
N VAL A 272 -14.29 -6.30 4.61
CA VAL A 272 -13.37 -6.15 5.74
C VAL A 272 -12.69 -4.77 5.73
N VAL A 273 -12.17 -4.34 4.59
CA VAL A 273 -11.52 -3.02 4.46
C VAL A 273 -12.53 -1.89 4.64
N LEU A 274 -13.76 -2.04 4.14
CA LEU A 274 -14.83 -1.05 4.38
C LEU A 274 -15.12 -0.92 5.87
N ALA A 275 -15.27 -2.05 6.58
CA ALA A 275 -15.45 -2.06 8.04
C ALA A 275 -14.24 -1.41 8.76
N ALA A 276 -13.02 -1.74 8.35
CA ALA A 276 -11.79 -1.15 8.89
C ALA A 276 -11.76 0.37 8.72
N VAL A 277 -12.11 0.90 7.56
CA VAL A 277 -12.15 2.34 7.27
C VAL A 277 -13.22 3.05 8.12
N LEU A 278 -14.40 2.46 8.25
CA LEU A 278 -15.48 3.03 9.09
C LEU A 278 -15.13 3.05 10.58
N LEU A 279 -14.33 2.10 11.04
CA LEU A 279 -13.91 1.95 12.44
C LEU A 279 -12.54 2.59 12.72
N ALA A 280 -11.80 3.04 11.72
CA ALA A 280 -10.40 3.50 11.83
C ALA A 280 -10.19 4.62 12.87
N ASN A 281 -11.19 5.50 13.07
CA ASN A 281 -11.13 6.59 14.04
C ASN A 281 -11.65 6.21 15.44
N LYS A 282 -12.26 5.01 15.58
CA LYS A 282 -12.86 4.55 16.85
C LYS A 282 -11.97 3.57 17.58
N ILE A 283 -11.13 2.83 16.88
CA ILE A 283 -10.29 1.77 17.45
C ILE A 283 -8.86 2.26 17.57
N PRO A 284 -8.23 2.12 18.76
CA PRO A 284 -6.82 2.44 18.93
C PRO A 284 -5.94 1.61 18.00
N ARG A 285 -5.04 2.27 17.26
CA ARG A 285 -4.28 1.65 16.15
C ARG A 285 -3.28 0.60 16.64
N ARG A 286 -2.54 0.91 17.71
CA ARG A 286 -1.49 0.02 18.23
C ARG A 286 -2.02 -1.31 18.77
N PRO A 287 -3.03 -1.38 19.66
CA PRO A 287 -3.63 -2.64 20.09
C PRO A 287 -4.22 -3.45 18.95
N LEU A 288 -4.86 -2.77 17.97
CA LEU A 288 -5.42 -3.41 16.80
C LEU A 288 -4.35 -4.15 15.99
N LEU A 289 -3.21 -3.49 15.72
CA LEU A 289 -2.09 -4.10 15.01
C LEU A 289 -1.50 -5.29 15.78
N LEU A 290 -1.36 -5.20 17.10
CA LEU A 290 -0.83 -6.30 17.91
C LEU A 290 -1.75 -7.52 17.88
N ILE A 291 -3.06 -7.32 18.06
CA ILE A 291 -4.05 -8.41 18.05
C ILE A 291 -4.11 -9.07 16.67
N THR A 292 -4.24 -8.29 15.61
CA THR A 292 -4.34 -8.83 14.26
C THR A 292 -3.05 -9.53 13.82
N THR A 293 -1.87 -8.99 14.13
CA THR A 293 -0.60 -9.68 13.87
C THR A 293 -0.48 -10.98 14.66
N GLY A 294 -0.98 -11.03 15.89
CA GLY A 294 -1.05 -12.26 16.68
C GLY A 294 -1.93 -13.32 15.99
N ILE A 295 -3.12 -12.94 15.51
CA ILE A 295 -4.02 -13.82 14.76
C ILE A 295 -3.33 -14.34 13.49
N MET A 296 -2.67 -13.45 12.72
CA MET A 296 -1.91 -13.79 11.51
C MET A 296 -0.79 -14.79 11.82
N THR A 297 -0.02 -14.54 12.90
CA THR A 297 1.08 -15.43 13.33
C THR A 297 0.56 -16.84 13.59
N VAL A 298 -0.54 -16.97 14.33
CA VAL A 298 -1.14 -18.28 14.63
C VAL A 298 -1.66 -18.95 13.36
N SER A 299 -2.32 -18.20 12.48
CA SER A 299 -2.89 -18.73 11.23
C SER A 299 -1.81 -19.28 10.31
N ILE A 300 -0.73 -18.53 10.08
CA ILE A 300 0.37 -18.96 9.22
C ILE A 300 1.15 -20.14 9.85
N PHE A 301 1.31 -20.15 11.19
CA PHE A 301 1.92 -21.26 11.91
C PHE A 301 1.14 -22.56 11.71
N VAL A 302 -0.19 -22.52 11.83
CA VAL A 302 -1.05 -23.69 11.59
C VAL A 302 -0.93 -24.18 10.15
N VAL A 303 -0.90 -23.27 9.16
CA VAL A 303 -0.66 -23.64 7.74
C VAL A 303 0.68 -24.36 7.58
N GLY A 304 1.74 -23.88 8.26
CA GLY A 304 3.05 -24.53 8.29
C GLY A 304 2.99 -25.94 8.89
N CYS A 305 2.30 -26.13 10.01
CA CYS A 305 2.13 -27.42 10.67
C CYS A 305 1.37 -28.42 9.79
N LEU A 306 0.32 -28.00 9.10
CA LEU A 306 -0.45 -28.84 8.18
C LEU A 306 0.36 -29.30 6.95
N GLY A 307 1.48 -28.61 6.65
CA GLY A 307 2.43 -28.98 5.61
C GLY A 307 3.47 -30.05 6.04
N ILE A 308 3.58 -30.41 7.32
CA ILE A 308 4.60 -31.34 7.83
C ILE A 308 4.53 -32.75 7.20
N PRO A 309 3.36 -33.36 6.95
CA PRO A 309 3.29 -34.72 6.42
C PRO A 309 3.94 -34.94 5.05
N GLY A 310 4.32 -33.86 4.33
CA GLY A 310 5.11 -33.96 3.09
C GLY A 310 4.41 -34.58 1.87
N ARG A 311 3.15 -34.98 2.00
CA ARG A 311 2.29 -35.50 0.91
C ARG A 311 1.39 -34.38 0.38
N THR A 312 0.92 -34.52 -0.86
CA THR A 312 -0.19 -33.66 -1.34
C THR A 312 -1.31 -33.68 -0.30
N PRO A 313 -1.73 -32.51 0.25
CA PRO A 313 -2.74 -32.50 1.28
C PRO A 313 -4.01 -33.19 0.81
N SER A 314 -4.65 -33.99 1.68
CA SER A 314 -5.99 -34.51 1.38
C SER A 314 -6.96 -33.33 1.19
N GLU A 315 -8.06 -33.54 0.46
CA GLU A 315 -9.06 -32.49 0.21
C GLU A 315 -9.56 -31.83 1.51
N SER A 316 -9.69 -32.61 2.59
CA SER A 316 -10.06 -32.10 3.91
C SER A 316 -9.01 -31.19 4.52
N ILE A 317 -7.74 -31.57 4.46
CA ILE A 317 -6.61 -30.74 4.94
C ILE A 317 -6.51 -29.46 4.11
N GLY A 318 -6.69 -29.56 2.79
CA GLY A 318 -6.73 -28.41 1.89
C GLY A 318 -7.80 -27.38 2.28
N LYS A 319 -9.00 -27.83 2.64
CA LYS A 319 -10.08 -26.93 3.12
C LYS A 319 -9.72 -26.23 4.42
N VAL A 320 -9.06 -26.93 5.36
CA VAL A 320 -8.59 -26.33 6.62
C VAL A 320 -7.52 -25.27 6.35
N ILE A 321 -6.55 -25.57 5.50
CA ILE A 321 -5.51 -24.61 5.10
C ILE A 321 -6.14 -23.33 4.55
N ILE A 322 -7.11 -23.46 3.64
CA ILE A 322 -7.80 -22.29 3.05
C ILE A 322 -8.53 -21.47 4.12
N SER A 323 -9.15 -22.12 5.09
CA SER A 323 -9.82 -21.40 6.17
C SER A 323 -8.85 -20.52 6.96
N PHE A 324 -7.64 -21.02 7.28
CA PHE A 324 -6.63 -20.24 7.96
C PHE A 324 -6.02 -19.15 7.07
N VAL A 325 -5.89 -19.38 5.75
CA VAL A 325 -5.50 -18.35 4.78
C VAL A 325 -6.54 -17.21 4.73
N ILE A 326 -7.82 -17.53 4.76
CA ILE A 326 -8.89 -16.51 4.79
C ILE A 326 -8.82 -15.72 6.10
N ILE A 327 -8.62 -16.37 7.25
CA ILE A 327 -8.47 -15.70 8.56
C ILE A 327 -7.28 -14.73 8.52
N GLU A 328 -6.16 -15.16 7.96
CA GLU A 328 -4.98 -14.31 7.81
C GLU A 328 -5.25 -13.09 6.93
N ILE A 329 -5.86 -13.29 5.75
CA ILE A 329 -6.22 -12.19 4.83
C ILE A 329 -7.21 -11.22 5.48
N VAL A 330 -8.19 -11.71 6.23
CA VAL A 330 -9.15 -10.89 6.98
C VAL A 330 -8.42 -10.07 8.05
N ALA A 331 -7.58 -10.70 8.86
CA ALA A 331 -6.81 -10.03 9.91
C ALA A 331 -5.88 -8.94 9.33
N PHE A 332 -5.18 -9.25 8.22
CA PHE A 332 -4.34 -8.29 7.52
C PHE A 332 -5.14 -7.09 7.01
N ASN A 333 -6.23 -7.32 6.29
CA ASN A 333 -7.01 -6.25 5.66
C ASN A 333 -7.81 -5.41 6.65
N PHE A 334 -8.11 -5.96 7.84
CA PHE A 334 -8.78 -5.21 8.90
C PHE A 334 -7.85 -4.20 9.59
N ALA A 335 -6.55 -4.45 9.63
CA ALA A 335 -5.57 -3.57 10.27
C ALA A 335 -4.44 -3.13 9.34
N TRP A 336 -3.55 -4.03 8.95
CA TRP A 336 -2.32 -3.71 8.22
C TRP A 336 -2.57 -3.07 6.86
N GLY A 337 -3.59 -3.52 6.11
CA GLY A 337 -3.92 -2.98 4.80
C GLY A 337 -4.07 -1.45 4.81
N PRO A 338 -5.03 -0.88 5.54
CA PRO A 338 -5.22 0.56 5.63
C PRO A 338 -4.25 1.26 6.59
N LEU A 339 -3.96 0.67 7.76
CA LEU A 339 -3.21 1.35 8.82
C LEU A 339 -1.71 1.42 8.57
N GLY A 340 -1.11 0.44 7.88
CA GLY A 340 0.32 0.45 7.59
C GLY A 340 0.74 1.73 6.84
N TRP A 341 0.00 2.09 5.79
CA TRP A 341 0.22 3.31 5.02
C TRP A 341 -0.09 4.58 5.81
N THR A 342 -1.16 4.55 6.60
CA THR A 342 -1.55 5.69 7.44
C THR A 342 -0.48 5.97 8.48
N ILE A 343 -0.05 4.96 9.24
CA ILE A 343 0.98 5.10 10.28
C ILE A 343 2.31 5.57 9.66
N ALA A 344 2.73 4.99 8.54
CA ALA A 344 3.95 5.42 7.86
C ALA A 344 3.89 6.90 7.44
N SER A 345 2.73 7.37 6.95
CA SER A 345 2.54 8.77 6.56
C SER A 345 2.44 9.73 7.74
N GLU A 346 1.92 9.28 8.89
CA GLU A 346 1.81 10.07 10.14
C GLU A 346 3.13 10.12 10.89
N MET A 347 3.96 9.08 10.80
CA MET A 347 5.31 9.08 11.38
C MET A 347 6.33 9.83 10.52
N ALA A 348 6.02 10.07 9.23
CA ALA A 348 6.80 10.95 8.38
C ALA A 348 6.44 12.41 8.67
N VAL A 349 7.12 13.04 9.62
CA VAL A 349 6.89 14.43 10.04
C VAL A 349 8.05 15.34 9.63
N GLY A 350 7.92 16.65 9.84
CA GLY A 350 8.98 17.64 9.63
C GLY A 350 9.21 18.05 8.16
N ARG A 351 10.32 18.77 7.92
CA ARG A 351 10.67 19.41 6.62
C ARG A 351 10.85 18.40 5.50
N ASN A 352 11.47 17.28 5.82
CA ASN A 352 11.78 16.23 4.86
C ASN A 352 10.68 15.17 4.75
N ARG A 353 9.48 15.45 5.23
CA ARG A 353 8.35 14.52 5.22
C ARG A 353 8.18 13.77 3.90
N ASN A 354 8.23 14.49 2.76
CA ASN A 354 8.09 13.87 1.43
C ASN A 354 9.23 12.89 1.14
N LYS A 355 10.47 13.21 1.56
CA LYS A 355 11.64 12.36 1.37
C LYS A 355 11.59 11.14 2.30
N ILE A 356 11.24 11.36 3.58
CA ILE A 356 11.07 10.28 4.57
C ILE A 356 10.02 9.29 4.07
N TYR A 357 8.87 9.79 3.65
CA TYR A 357 7.80 8.94 3.14
C TYR A 357 8.18 8.25 1.81
N ALA A 358 8.90 8.92 0.91
CA ALA A 358 9.41 8.28 -0.31
C ALA A 358 10.37 7.14 -0.01
N VAL A 359 11.28 7.30 0.98
CA VAL A 359 12.17 6.22 1.43
C VAL A 359 11.37 5.08 2.06
N ALA A 360 10.36 5.37 2.85
CA ALA A 360 9.48 4.35 3.43
C ALA A 360 8.76 3.54 2.35
N VAL A 361 8.21 4.21 1.33
CA VAL A 361 7.56 3.55 0.18
C VAL A 361 8.57 2.77 -0.67
N ALA A 362 9.79 3.30 -0.85
CA ALA A 362 10.85 2.56 -1.53
C ALA A 362 11.22 1.27 -0.77
N SER A 363 11.33 1.35 0.56
CA SER A 363 11.57 0.18 1.41
C SER A 363 10.44 -0.86 1.32
N PHE A 364 9.19 -0.40 1.21
CA PHE A 364 8.04 -1.26 0.93
C PHE A 364 8.25 -2.05 -0.37
N TRP A 365 8.56 -1.38 -1.48
CA TRP A 365 8.72 -2.03 -2.79
C TRP A 365 9.93 -2.96 -2.85
N VAL A 366 11.04 -2.62 -2.16
CA VAL A 366 12.16 -3.56 -1.97
C VAL A 366 11.71 -4.82 -1.26
N THR A 367 10.93 -4.67 -0.19
CA THR A 367 10.46 -5.81 0.61
C THR A 367 9.48 -6.66 -0.20
N VAL A 368 8.55 -6.05 -0.94
CA VAL A 368 7.65 -6.76 -1.87
C VAL A 368 8.45 -7.52 -2.92
N TRP A 369 9.41 -6.84 -3.58
CA TRP A 369 10.26 -7.47 -4.58
C TRP A 369 11.02 -8.66 -4.01
N ALA A 370 11.68 -8.49 -2.87
CA ALA A 370 12.43 -9.57 -2.20
C ALA A 370 11.53 -10.76 -1.87
N THR A 371 10.34 -10.50 -1.32
CA THR A 371 9.37 -11.55 -0.98
C THR A 371 8.87 -12.28 -2.22
N VAL A 372 8.43 -11.55 -3.24
CA VAL A 372 7.88 -12.14 -4.48
C VAL A 372 8.95 -12.90 -5.26
N PHE A 373 10.19 -12.37 -5.29
CA PHE A 373 11.30 -13.00 -5.98
C PHE A 373 11.77 -14.28 -5.27
N THR A 374 11.88 -14.27 -3.96
CA THR A 374 12.40 -15.41 -3.18
C THR A 374 11.36 -16.52 -2.97
N LEU A 375 10.07 -16.18 -2.98
CA LEU A 375 8.99 -17.13 -2.67
C LEU A 375 8.97 -18.38 -3.55
N PRO A 376 9.12 -18.32 -4.91
CA PRO A 376 9.19 -19.52 -5.75
C PRO A 376 10.35 -20.45 -5.36
N TYR A 377 11.48 -19.88 -4.99
CA TYR A 377 12.66 -20.67 -4.58
C TYR A 377 12.42 -21.36 -3.24
N ILE A 378 11.84 -20.66 -2.27
CA ILE A 378 11.49 -21.23 -0.97
C ILE A 378 10.45 -22.33 -1.12
N TYR A 379 9.42 -22.08 -1.93
CA TYR A 379 8.29 -23.00 -2.08
C TYR A 379 8.65 -24.24 -2.90
N TYR A 380 9.27 -24.06 -4.07
CA TYR A 380 9.57 -25.15 -5.01
C TYR A 380 10.99 -25.66 -4.91
N SER A 381 12.03 -24.81 -4.99
CA SER A 381 13.42 -25.25 -5.05
C SER A 381 13.92 -25.80 -3.70
N ALA A 382 13.53 -25.17 -2.59
CA ALA A 382 13.81 -25.69 -1.25
C ALA A 382 12.80 -26.77 -0.81
N ASN A 383 11.80 -27.06 -1.66
CA ASN A 383 10.79 -28.10 -1.43
C ASN A 383 10.02 -27.95 -0.11
N LEU A 384 9.87 -26.70 0.37
CA LEU A 384 9.18 -26.44 1.63
C LEU A 384 7.65 -26.52 1.47
N GLY A 385 7.10 -26.19 0.29
CA GLY A 385 5.65 -26.18 0.09
C GLY A 385 4.92 -25.37 1.17
N PRO A 386 3.85 -25.90 1.81
CA PRO A 386 3.15 -25.22 2.90
C PRO A 386 4.00 -24.94 4.14
N LYS A 387 5.14 -25.67 4.36
CA LYS A 387 6.09 -25.40 5.45
C LYS A 387 6.74 -24.02 5.36
N THR A 388 6.66 -23.35 4.21
CA THR A 388 6.98 -21.91 4.04
C THR A 388 6.31 -21.05 5.11
N GLY A 389 5.17 -21.49 5.66
CA GLY A 389 4.49 -20.86 6.80
C GLY A 389 5.38 -20.66 8.02
N PHE A 390 6.34 -21.56 8.31
CA PHE A 390 7.25 -21.37 9.44
C PHE A 390 8.21 -20.20 9.25
N VAL A 391 8.67 -19.97 8.02
CA VAL A 391 9.52 -18.81 7.68
C VAL A 391 8.75 -17.51 7.96
N TYR A 392 7.53 -17.42 7.46
CA TYR A 392 6.69 -16.22 7.69
C TYR A 392 6.22 -16.08 9.13
N THR A 393 6.01 -17.19 9.86
CA THR A 393 5.76 -17.14 11.31
C THR A 393 6.92 -16.45 12.05
N GLY A 394 8.16 -16.80 11.72
CA GLY A 394 9.34 -16.14 12.28
C GLY A 394 9.36 -14.63 11.98
N LEU A 395 9.03 -14.24 10.75
CA LEU A 395 8.95 -12.85 10.34
C LEU A 395 7.77 -12.11 11.02
N CYS A 396 6.65 -12.79 11.30
CA CYS A 396 5.55 -12.22 12.09
C CYS A 396 5.97 -11.88 13.53
N PHE A 397 6.85 -12.68 14.17
CA PHE A 397 7.42 -12.31 15.46
C PHE A 397 8.29 -11.04 15.38
N VAL A 398 9.04 -10.86 14.30
CA VAL A 398 9.76 -9.60 14.04
C VAL A 398 8.79 -8.45 13.92
N THR A 399 7.68 -8.62 13.17
CA THR A 399 6.62 -7.64 13.03
C THR A 399 5.97 -7.31 14.37
N LEU A 400 5.65 -8.30 15.20
CA LEU A 400 5.11 -8.09 16.56
C LEU A 400 6.07 -7.27 17.42
N SER A 401 7.36 -7.61 17.38
CA SER A 401 8.40 -6.86 18.11
C SER A 401 8.48 -5.42 17.63
N TYR A 402 8.48 -5.19 16.32
CA TYR A 402 8.46 -3.86 15.74
C TYR A 402 7.23 -3.05 16.22
N VAL A 403 6.03 -3.61 16.15
CA VAL A 403 4.80 -2.92 16.60
C VAL A 403 4.88 -2.59 18.09
N TYR A 404 5.40 -3.52 18.89
CA TYR A 404 5.50 -3.32 20.34
C TYR A 404 6.45 -2.20 20.72
N PHE A 405 7.62 -2.11 20.09
CA PHE A 405 8.67 -1.14 20.46
C PHE A 405 8.58 0.18 19.68
N CYS A 406 8.20 0.12 18.39
CA CYS A 406 8.35 1.26 17.48
C CYS A 406 7.01 1.91 17.10
N VAL A 407 5.86 1.23 17.22
CA VAL A 407 4.58 1.85 16.88
C VAL A 407 3.94 2.47 18.09
N GLY A 408 3.80 3.80 18.09
CA GLY A 408 3.09 4.55 19.11
C GLY A 408 1.58 4.58 18.83
N GLU A 409 0.79 4.95 19.88
CA GLU A 409 -0.63 5.24 19.68
C GLU A 409 -0.79 6.64 19.11
N VAL A 410 -1.18 6.72 17.84
CA VAL A 410 -1.31 7.96 17.07
C VAL A 410 -2.76 8.36 16.79
N THR A 411 -3.75 7.56 17.26
CA THR A 411 -5.16 7.81 17.02
C THR A 411 -5.59 9.16 17.59
N GLY A 412 -6.12 10.04 16.74
CA GLY A 412 -6.60 11.37 17.14
C GLY A 412 -5.51 12.39 17.46
N ARG A 413 -4.23 12.07 17.23
CA ARG A 413 -3.12 13.01 17.47
C ARG A 413 -2.76 13.79 16.23
N SER A 414 -2.38 15.05 16.43
CA SER A 414 -1.88 15.90 15.36
C SER A 414 -0.44 15.52 14.98
N MET A 415 -0.02 15.90 13.75
CA MET A 415 1.36 15.66 13.32
C MET A 415 2.38 16.45 14.14
N GLU A 416 1.99 17.61 14.66
CA GLU A 416 2.78 18.47 15.52
C GLU A 416 3.04 17.79 16.87
N GLU A 417 2.02 17.12 17.44
CA GLU A 417 2.18 16.33 18.67
C GLU A 417 3.13 15.16 18.46
N ILE A 418 3.00 14.44 17.35
CA ILE A 418 3.87 13.30 17.01
C ILE A 418 5.32 13.78 16.84
N ASN A 419 5.52 14.91 16.15
CA ASN A 419 6.84 15.53 16.01
C ASN A 419 7.41 15.93 17.39
N GLY A 420 6.57 16.46 18.29
CA GLY A 420 6.94 16.77 19.67
C GLY A 420 7.42 15.54 20.43
N PHE A 421 6.81 14.39 20.24
CA PHE A 421 7.23 13.13 20.89
C PHE A 421 8.58 12.64 20.38
N PHE A 422 8.85 12.75 19.09
CA PHE A 422 10.14 12.43 18.53
C PHE A 422 11.24 13.37 19.06
N ARG A 423 10.99 14.69 19.08
CA ARG A 423 11.93 15.68 19.63
C ARG A 423 12.18 15.49 21.12
N GLY A 424 11.17 15.12 21.89
CA GLY A 424 11.27 14.83 23.32
C GLY A 424 11.90 13.47 23.63
N GLY A 425 12.25 12.67 22.61
CA GLY A 425 12.82 11.32 22.82
C GLY A 425 11.86 10.36 23.54
N ILE A 426 10.55 10.60 23.47
CA ILE A 426 9.56 9.79 24.18
C ILE A 426 9.37 8.45 23.48
N PRO A 427 9.64 7.30 24.15
CA PRO A 427 9.45 6.00 23.54
C PRO A 427 8.01 5.79 23.07
N ALA A 428 7.83 5.22 21.85
CA ALA A 428 6.52 5.05 21.21
C ALA A 428 5.48 4.34 22.10
N ARG A 429 5.90 3.38 22.93
CA ARG A 429 5.05 2.67 23.88
C ARG A 429 4.39 3.58 24.94
N HIS A 430 4.92 4.79 25.20
CA HIS A 430 4.43 5.73 26.20
C HIS A 430 3.56 6.85 25.59
N TRP A 431 3.42 6.94 24.26
CA TRP A 431 2.66 8.00 23.61
C TRP A 431 1.19 8.03 24.03
N LYS A 432 0.57 6.86 24.28
CA LYS A 432 -0.80 6.78 24.79
C LYS A 432 -1.01 7.52 26.11
N LYS A 433 0.03 7.61 26.95
CA LYS A 433 -0.03 8.24 28.29
C LYS A 433 0.16 9.75 28.26
N GLN A 434 0.58 10.32 27.12
CA GLN A 434 0.79 11.75 26.98
C GLN A 434 -0.55 12.47 26.83
N PRO A 435 -0.75 13.63 27.52
CA PRO A 435 -1.97 14.42 27.36
C PRO A 435 -2.07 15.00 25.95
N PHE A 436 -3.28 15.24 25.47
CA PHE A 436 -3.52 15.93 24.21
C PHE A 436 -3.21 17.43 24.35
N VAL A 437 -2.57 18.04 23.36
CA VAL A 437 -2.21 19.46 23.38
C VAL A 437 -3.43 20.38 23.39
N GLU A 438 -4.54 19.98 22.72
CA GLU A 438 -5.81 20.71 22.78
C GLU A 438 -6.36 20.79 24.20
N ALA A 439 -6.36 19.68 24.95
CA ALA A 439 -6.76 19.68 26.36
C ALA A 439 -5.88 20.57 27.22
N GLN A 440 -4.59 20.73 26.89
CA GLN A 440 -3.69 21.65 27.57
C GLN A 440 -3.94 23.12 27.19
N ARG A 441 -4.35 23.40 25.94
CA ARG A 441 -4.76 24.76 25.54
C ARG A 441 -6.03 25.21 26.28
N ASP A 442 -7.05 24.38 26.30
CA ASP A 442 -8.30 24.68 27.00
C ASP A 442 -8.06 24.82 28.51
N HIS A 443 -7.19 23.99 29.10
CA HIS A 443 -6.84 24.12 30.50
C HIS A 443 -6.04 25.41 30.82
N ARG A 444 -5.16 25.86 29.92
CA ARG A 444 -4.44 27.13 30.06
C ARG A 444 -5.34 28.34 29.84
N VAL A 445 -6.27 28.28 28.86
CA VAL A 445 -7.23 29.36 28.63
C VAL A 445 -8.13 29.52 29.85
N ASN A 446 -8.67 28.43 30.40
CA ASN A 446 -9.49 28.43 31.58
C ASN A 446 -8.71 28.92 32.81
N LEU A 447 -7.43 28.58 32.99
CA LEU A 447 -6.59 29.09 34.08
C LEU A 447 -6.30 30.59 33.94
N VAL A 448 -6.10 31.09 32.74
CA VAL A 448 -5.87 32.52 32.47
C VAL A 448 -7.17 33.31 32.70
N GLU A 449 -8.32 32.78 32.30
CA GLU A 449 -9.62 33.40 32.56
C GLU A 449 -9.93 33.44 34.08
N VAL A 450 -9.69 32.35 34.81
CA VAL A 450 -9.88 32.29 36.27
C VAL A 450 -8.96 33.29 36.99
N GLN A 451 -7.68 33.34 36.58
CA GLN A 451 -6.73 34.33 37.16
C GLN A 451 -7.04 35.78 36.73
N GLY A 452 -7.63 35.98 35.56
CA GLY A 452 -8.14 37.28 35.10
C GLY A 452 -9.32 37.77 35.96
N HIS A 453 -10.25 36.87 36.28
CA HIS A 453 -11.41 37.18 37.14
C HIS A 453 -11.01 37.43 38.61
N GLU A 454 -10.04 36.70 39.17
CA GLU A 454 -9.54 36.98 40.53
C GLU A 454 -8.84 38.32 40.63
N LYS A 455 -8.11 38.78 39.62
CA LYS A 455 -7.47 40.10 39.60
C LYS A 455 -8.44 41.26 39.43
N THR A 456 -9.61 41.04 38.80
CA THR A 456 -10.67 42.05 38.66
C THR A 456 -11.59 42.09 39.89
N ALA A 457 -11.70 41.00 40.66
CA ALA A 457 -12.49 40.98 41.90
C ALA A 457 -11.74 41.57 43.11
N ASN A 458 -10.42 41.72 43.05
CA ASN A 458 -9.59 42.32 44.07
C ASN A 458 -9.18 43.80 43.81
N ARG A 459 -9.84 44.46 42.89
CA ARG A 459 -9.81 45.91 42.67
C ARG A 459 -11.20 46.50 42.90
#